data_12dbd24fe104e26d265c8783daafb79f
#
_entry.id   12dbd24fe104e26d265c8783daafb79f
#
_cell.length_a   1.000
_cell.length_b   1.000
_cell.length_c   1.000
_cell.angle_alpha   90.00
_cell.angle_beta   90.00
_cell.angle_gamma   90.00
#
_symmetry.space_group_name_H-M   'P 1'
#
loop_
_entity.id
_entity.type
_entity.pdbx_description
1 polymer ?
#
loop_
_entity_poly.entity_id
_entity_poly.type
_entity_poly.pdbx_seq_one_letter_code
_entity_poly.pdbx_strand_id
1 'polypeptide(L)'
;MELDDAYANAAHIEGADAYPPRWAREAAAFREGLLEQGLADLDVPYGDSPRQRFDLFLPMEKAHGLMIFVHGGYWLRFDKSTWSHLAGGALSRGWAVAMPSYDLCPDVTIADIAAQIARAVEVAAGMVGGPIALAGHSAGGHLVARMTVPGVLPDAVAARLSHVMPISPVADLRPLLRTSMAEPLHLDQQSAEAESPVLMQPRKGVPVSVWVGGDERPAFLDQAGWLSQAWGAPCEEVPKRHHFDVIDALADPNSDMVARLLG
;
A
#
# COMPACT_ATOMS: atom_id res chain seq x y z
N MET A 1 -22.65 3.73 12.80
CA MET A 1 -22.94 2.28 12.92
C MET A 1 -22.07 1.67 14.01
N GLU A 2 -22.25 0.41 14.34
CA GLU A 2 -21.63 -0.24 15.50
C GLU A 2 -20.10 -0.14 15.55
N LEU A 3 -19.43 -0.28 14.41
CA LEU A 3 -17.96 -0.26 14.32
C LEU A 3 -17.37 1.03 13.72
N ASP A 4 -18.16 2.08 13.50
CA ASP A 4 -17.65 3.33 12.92
C ASP A 4 -16.50 3.91 13.74
N ASP A 5 -16.62 3.94 15.07
CA ASP A 5 -15.55 4.44 15.95
C ASP A 5 -14.30 3.55 15.92
N ALA A 6 -14.46 2.23 15.83
CA ALA A 6 -13.34 1.29 15.81
C ALA A 6 -12.42 1.50 14.60
N TYR A 7 -12.97 1.96 13.47
CA TYR A 7 -12.26 2.23 12.22
C TYR A 7 -12.01 3.72 11.96
N ALA A 8 -12.33 4.62 12.91
CA ALA A 8 -12.17 6.07 12.79
C ALA A 8 -10.77 6.54 13.23
N ASN A 9 -9.71 6.26 12.46
CA ASN A 9 -8.32 6.58 12.84
C ASN A 9 -8.11 8.05 13.20
N ALA A 10 -8.52 8.98 12.33
CA ALA A 10 -8.29 10.41 12.55
C ALA A 10 -8.89 10.95 13.84
N ALA A 11 -10.03 10.41 14.28
CA ALA A 11 -10.70 10.85 15.51
C ALA A 11 -9.90 10.54 16.80
N HIS A 12 -8.92 9.63 16.70
CA HIS A 12 -8.12 9.14 17.82
C HIS A 12 -6.64 9.47 17.69
N ILE A 13 -6.26 10.32 16.74
CA ILE A 13 -4.88 10.79 16.53
C ILE A 13 -4.83 12.28 16.84
N GLU A 14 -4.03 12.66 17.82
CA GLU A 14 -3.84 14.06 18.16
C GLU A 14 -3.21 14.82 16.98
N GLY A 15 -3.80 15.95 16.59
CA GLY A 15 -3.34 16.73 15.46
C GLY A 15 -3.53 16.07 14.08
N ALA A 16 -4.46 15.11 13.96
CA ALA A 16 -4.73 14.36 12.72
C ALA A 16 -4.91 15.26 11.49
N ASP A 17 -5.55 16.40 11.62
CA ASP A 17 -5.82 17.34 10.53
C ASP A 17 -4.54 17.98 9.94
N ALA A 18 -3.42 17.96 10.66
CA ALA A 18 -2.14 18.47 10.18
C ALA A 18 -1.42 17.49 9.23
N TYR A 19 -1.77 16.20 9.26
CA TYR A 19 -1.10 15.17 8.46
C TYR A 19 -1.34 15.32 6.95
N PRO A 20 -2.57 15.41 6.43
CA PRO A 20 -2.79 15.49 4.99
C PRO A 20 -2.09 16.69 4.32
N PRO A 21 -2.13 17.93 4.86
CA PRO A 21 -1.38 19.02 4.26
C PRO A 21 0.14 18.88 4.42
N ARG A 22 0.64 18.22 5.48
CA ARG A 22 2.06 17.89 5.62
C ARG A 22 2.49 16.92 4.52
N TRP A 23 1.81 15.80 4.36
CA TRP A 23 2.11 14.79 3.33
C TRP A 23 2.10 15.38 1.92
N ALA A 24 1.07 16.16 1.59
CA ALA A 24 0.95 16.80 0.28
C ALA A 24 2.14 17.75 -0.01
N ARG A 25 2.55 18.54 0.97
CA ARG A 25 3.69 19.47 0.85
C ARG A 25 5.02 18.72 0.70
N GLU A 26 5.28 17.73 1.55
CA GLU A 26 6.49 16.92 1.51
C GLU A 26 6.59 16.13 0.20
N ALA A 27 5.49 15.55 -0.25
CA ALA A 27 5.42 14.83 -1.51
C ALA A 27 5.62 15.75 -2.73
N ALA A 28 5.06 16.96 -2.72
CA ALA A 28 5.26 17.93 -3.79
C ALA A 28 6.73 18.35 -3.90
N ALA A 29 7.36 18.74 -2.79
CA ALA A 29 8.77 19.10 -2.77
C ALA A 29 9.69 17.95 -3.22
N PHE A 30 9.37 16.72 -2.84
CA PHE A 30 10.11 15.53 -3.25
C PHE A 30 10.02 15.29 -4.76
N ARG A 31 8.82 15.38 -5.35
CA ARG A 31 8.63 15.25 -6.81
C ARG A 31 9.37 16.33 -7.58
N GLU A 32 9.25 17.59 -7.13
CA GLU A 32 9.91 18.73 -7.76
C GLU A 32 11.44 18.52 -7.81
N GLY A 33 12.06 18.14 -6.69
CA GLY A 33 13.49 17.87 -6.65
C GLY A 33 13.94 16.72 -7.56
N LEU A 34 13.14 15.67 -7.74
CA LEU A 34 13.47 14.57 -8.65
C LEU A 34 13.22 14.94 -10.12
N LEU A 35 12.18 15.74 -10.42
CA LEU A 35 11.91 16.24 -11.77
C LEU A 35 13.07 17.13 -12.27
N GLU A 36 13.58 18.02 -11.42
CA GLU A 36 14.75 18.87 -11.75
C GLU A 36 16.00 18.05 -12.10
N GLN A 37 16.12 16.86 -11.54
CA GLN A 37 17.23 15.93 -11.79
C GLN A 37 16.96 14.97 -12.97
N GLY A 38 15.76 14.99 -13.54
CA GLY A 38 15.35 14.02 -14.59
C GLY A 38 15.18 12.58 -14.07
N LEU A 39 14.89 12.43 -12.78
CA LEU A 39 14.75 11.14 -12.08
C LEU A 39 13.29 10.77 -11.76
N ALA A 40 12.32 11.45 -12.34
CA ALA A 40 10.91 11.17 -12.16
C ALA A 40 10.15 11.20 -13.48
N ASP A 41 9.41 10.13 -13.75
CA ASP A 41 8.38 10.07 -14.79
C ASP A 41 7.01 10.10 -14.10
N LEU A 42 6.30 11.22 -14.23
CA LEU A 42 5.00 11.40 -13.59
C LEU A 42 3.86 10.99 -14.53
N ASP A 43 2.75 10.56 -13.92
CA ASP A 43 1.50 10.24 -14.61
C ASP A 43 1.63 9.17 -15.71
N VAL A 44 2.54 8.19 -15.52
CA VAL A 44 2.70 7.07 -16.45
C VAL A 44 1.40 6.26 -16.50
N PRO A 45 0.77 6.12 -17.68
CA PRO A 45 -0.50 5.42 -17.78
C PRO A 45 -0.34 3.90 -17.68
N TYR A 46 -1.23 3.27 -16.91
CA TYR A 46 -1.34 1.82 -16.86
C TYR A 46 -2.74 1.31 -17.24
N GLY A 47 -3.67 2.22 -17.49
CA GLY A 47 -5.04 1.95 -17.91
C GLY A 47 -5.71 3.20 -18.48
N ASP A 48 -7.02 3.08 -18.77
CA ASP A 48 -7.76 4.09 -19.56
C ASP A 48 -8.28 5.24 -18.70
N SER A 49 -8.59 5.01 -17.42
CA SER A 49 -9.14 6.07 -16.57
C SER A 49 -8.08 7.13 -16.23
N PRO A 50 -8.50 8.37 -15.95
CA PRO A 50 -7.58 9.43 -15.52
C PRO A 50 -6.79 9.10 -14.25
N ARG A 51 -7.32 8.24 -13.38
CA ARG A 51 -6.66 7.82 -12.14
C ARG A 51 -5.75 6.62 -12.31
N GLN A 52 -5.86 5.86 -13.40
CA GLN A 52 -4.99 4.72 -13.70
C GLN A 52 -3.63 5.20 -14.21
N ARG A 53 -2.92 5.89 -13.33
CA ARG A 53 -1.58 6.46 -13.54
C ARG A 53 -0.69 6.14 -12.35
N PHE A 54 0.59 5.93 -12.57
CA PHE A 54 1.58 5.90 -11.49
C PHE A 54 2.69 6.91 -11.74
N ASP A 55 3.33 7.37 -10.67
CA ASP A 55 4.60 8.06 -10.74
C ASP A 55 5.71 7.04 -10.59
N LEU A 56 6.73 7.14 -11.45
CA LEU A 56 7.93 6.31 -11.41
C LEU A 56 9.13 7.18 -11.04
N PHE A 57 9.76 6.85 -9.94
CA PHE A 57 10.98 7.49 -9.47
C PHE A 57 12.18 6.57 -9.68
N LEU A 58 13.26 7.11 -10.22
CA LEU A 58 14.45 6.36 -10.60
C LEU A 58 15.64 6.76 -9.70
N PRO A 59 16.47 5.80 -9.28
CA PRO A 59 17.74 6.13 -8.63
C PRO A 59 18.72 6.70 -9.67
N MET A 60 19.77 7.38 -9.21
CA MET A 60 20.81 7.96 -10.11
C MET A 60 21.54 6.92 -10.95
N GLU A 61 21.68 5.71 -10.44
CA GLU A 61 22.31 4.59 -11.12
C GLU A 61 21.26 3.57 -11.57
N LYS A 62 21.71 2.51 -12.27
CA LYS A 62 20.82 1.43 -12.66
C LYS A 62 20.11 0.82 -11.45
N ALA A 63 18.80 0.78 -11.48
CA ALA A 63 18.00 0.25 -10.39
C ALA A 63 18.33 -1.22 -10.07
N HIS A 64 18.44 -1.54 -8.79
CA HIS A 64 18.62 -2.90 -8.28
C HIS A 64 17.34 -3.74 -8.44
N GLY A 65 16.19 -3.09 -8.34
CA GLY A 65 14.86 -3.67 -8.43
C GLY A 65 13.78 -2.59 -8.42
N LEU A 66 12.54 -3.01 -8.30
CA LEU A 66 11.36 -2.15 -8.29
C LEU A 66 10.63 -2.30 -6.95
N MET A 67 10.46 -1.20 -6.22
CA MET A 67 9.53 -1.12 -5.11
C MET A 67 8.24 -0.48 -5.59
N ILE A 68 7.09 -1.02 -5.21
CA ILE A 68 5.78 -0.42 -5.49
C ILE A 68 5.11 -0.11 -4.16
N PHE A 69 4.72 1.15 -3.97
CA PHE A 69 3.96 1.59 -2.79
C PHE A 69 2.53 1.91 -3.18
N VAL A 70 1.56 1.24 -2.54
CA VAL A 70 0.12 1.45 -2.74
C VAL A 70 -0.47 2.19 -1.54
N HIS A 71 -1.09 3.33 -1.81
CA HIS A 71 -1.62 4.21 -0.78
C HIS A 71 -2.92 3.69 -0.14
N GLY A 72 -3.21 4.21 1.06
CA GLY A 72 -4.46 4.00 1.79
C GLY A 72 -5.55 5.02 1.45
N GLY A 73 -6.52 5.13 2.35
CA GLY A 73 -7.66 6.06 2.25
C GLY A 73 -8.99 5.36 2.08
N TYR A 74 -9.13 4.14 2.59
CA TYR A 74 -10.35 3.32 2.57
C TYR A 74 -10.94 3.10 1.17
N TRP A 75 -10.09 3.10 0.11
CA TRP A 75 -10.52 3.02 -1.29
C TRP A 75 -11.46 4.16 -1.73
N LEU A 76 -11.62 5.20 -0.89
CA LEU A 76 -12.54 6.33 -1.06
C LEU A 76 -11.82 7.68 -1.26
N ARG A 77 -10.51 7.76 -0.96
CA ARG A 77 -9.78 9.04 -0.87
C ARG A 77 -8.33 8.91 -1.28
N PHE A 78 -7.71 10.06 -1.54
CA PHE A 78 -6.31 10.27 -1.89
C PHE A 78 -5.94 9.80 -3.30
N ASP A 79 -4.71 10.03 -3.65
CA ASP A 79 -4.03 9.56 -4.84
C ASP A 79 -2.52 9.47 -4.58
N LYS A 80 -1.77 9.02 -5.58
CA LYS A 80 -0.31 8.85 -5.53
C LYS A 80 0.46 10.11 -5.13
N SER A 81 -0.05 11.30 -5.52
CA SER A 81 0.65 12.57 -5.34
C SER A 81 0.84 12.99 -3.89
N THR A 82 0.07 12.40 -2.98
CA THR A 82 0.16 12.66 -1.53
C THR A 82 1.37 11.99 -0.87
N TRP A 83 1.97 10.98 -1.50
CA TRP A 83 2.85 10.01 -0.82
C TRP A 83 4.26 9.92 -1.38
N SER A 84 4.61 10.72 -2.40
CA SER A 84 5.87 10.59 -3.16
C SER A 84 7.13 10.60 -2.29
N HIS A 85 7.14 11.36 -1.19
CA HIS A 85 8.27 11.43 -0.25
C HIS A 85 8.62 10.08 0.40
N LEU A 86 7.66 9.15 0.49
CA LEU A 86 7.88 7.80 1.00
C LEU A 86 8.77 6.93 0.08
N ALA A 87 9.01 7.36 -1.16
CA ALA A 87 9.98 6.72 -2.05
C ALA A 87 11.43 6.91 -1.60
N GLY A 88 11.71 7.88 -0.74
CA GLY A 88 13.05 8.34 -0.38
C GLY A 88 13.97 7.22 0.13
N GLY A 89 13.47 6.36 1.01
CA GLY A 89 14.26 5.27 1.56
C GLY A 89 14.69 4.24 0.51
N ALA A 90 13.75 3.81 -0.34
CA ALA A 90 14.04 2.83 -1.39
C ALA A 90 14.95 3.41 -2.48
N LEU A 91 14.71 4.64 -2.93
CA LEU A 91 15.57 5.32 -3.89
C LEU A 91 17.01 5.45 -3.40
N SER A 92 17.19 5.84 -2.12
CA SER A 92 18.52 5.97 -1.50
C SER A 92 19.25 4.62 -1.41
N ARG A 93 18.53 3.50 -1.49
CA ARG A 93 19.08 2.14 -1.56
C ARG A 93 19.20 1.60 -3.00
N GLY A 94 19.06 2.48 -3.99
CA GLY A 94 19.21 2.12 -5.40
C GLY A 94 18.04 1.37 -6.02
N TRP A 95 16.85 1.43 -5.42
CA TRP A 95 15.63 0.83 -5.99
C TRP A 95 14.83 1.90 -6.74
N ALA A 96 14.28 1.55 -7.89
CA ALA A 96 13.23 2.35 -8.51
C ALA A 96 11.92 2.21 -7.70
N VAL A 97 11.09 3.26 -7.69
CA VAL A 97 9.83 3.24 -6.95
C VAL A 97 8.69 3.66 -7.86
N ALA A 98 7.66 2.82 -7.97
CA ALA A 98 6.39 3.15 -8.61
C ALA A 98 5.30 3.37 -7.57
N MET A 99 4.53 4.44 -7.74
CA MET A 99 3.41 4.79 -6.86
C MET A 99 2.13 4.96 -7.68
N PRO A 100 1.25 3.95 -7.75
CA PRO A 100 0.00 4.05 -8.47
C PRO A 100 -1.08 4.80 -7.69
N SER A 101 -1.87 5.60 -8.41
CA SER A 101 -3.27 5.88 -8.08
C SER A 101 -4.15 4.75 -8.60
N TYR A 102 -5.39 4.74 -8.20
CA TYR A 102 -6.44 3.83 -8.67
C TYR A 102 -7.80 4.54 -8.61
N ASP A 103 -8.80 4.04 -9.33
CA ASP A 103 -10.16 4.55 -9.23
C ASP A 103 -10.73 4.28 -7.84
N LEU A 104 -11.65 5.13 -7.39
CA LEU A 104 -12.15 5.07 -6.03
C LEU A 104 -13.59 4.56 -6.00
N CYS A 105 -13.97 3.93 -4.91
CA CYS A 105 -15.36 3.72 -4.58
C CYS A 105 -16.06 5.09 -4.36
N PRO A 106 -17.34 5.23 -4.69
CA PRO A 106 -18.26 4.20 -5.15
C PRO A 106 -18.26 3.96 -6.67
N ASP A 107 -17.40 4.65 -7.46
CA ASP A 107 -17.39 4.54 -8.93
C ASP A 107 -16.97 3.14 -9.41
N VAL A 108 -16.18 2.45 -8.60
CA VAL A 108 -15.71 1.08 -8.82
C VAL A 108 -15.80 0.26 -7.53
N THR A 109 -15.67 -1.06 -7.62
CA THR A 109 -15.59 -1.97 -6.45
C THR A 109 -14.15 -2.18 -5.99
N ILE A 110 -13.98 -2.72 -4.78
CA ILE A 110 -12.65 -3.11 -4.26
C ILE A 110 -11.99 -4.17 -5.16
N ALA A 111 -12.78 -5.08 -5.73
CA ALA A 111 -12.29 -6.07 -6.70
C ALA A 111 -11.74 -5.41 -7.98
N ASP A 112 -12.42 -4.38 -8.51
CA ASP A 112 -11.94 -3.61 -9.66
C ASP A 112 -10.63 -2.89 -9.32
N ILE A 113 -10.53 -2.31 -8.13
CA ILE A 113 -9.29 -1.65 -7.66
C ILE A 113 -8.15 -2.66 -7.55
N ALA A 114 -8.40 -3.86 -7.02
CA ALA A 114 -7.40 -4.92 -6.96
C ALA A 114 -6.89 -5.31 -8.36
N ALA A 115 -7.79 -5.42 -9.35
CA ALA A 115 -7.41 -5.67 -10.73
C ALA A 115 -6.61 -4.50 -11.35
N GLN A 116 -6.96 -3.26 -11.03
CA GLN A 116 -6.20 -2.08 -11.46
C GLN A 116 -4.78 -2.07 -10.88
N ILE A 117 -4.61 -2.38 -9.59
CA ILE A 117 -3.28 -2.49 -8.97
C ILE A 117 -2.47 -3.63 -9.58
N ALA A 118 -3.09 -4.78 -9.88
CA ALA A 118 -2.40 -5.86 -10.58
C ALA A 118 -1.87 -5.40 -11.95
N ARG A 119 -2.68 -4.62 -12.69
CA ARG A 119 -2.25 -4.01 -13.96
C ARG A 119 -1.15 -2.98 -13.78
N ALA A 120 -1.21 -2.13 -12.75
CA ALA A 120 -0.15 -1.17 -12.44
C ALA A 120 1.18 -1.87 -12.14
N VAL A 121 1.14 -2.96 -11.33
CA VAL A 121 2.32 -3.79 -11.02
C VAL A 121 2.90 -4.40 -12.30
N GLU A 122 2.06 -4.96 -13.18
CA GLU A 122 2.50 -5.55 -14.46
C GLU A 122 3.19 -4.52 -15.35
N VAL A 123 2.59 -3.33 -15.54
CA VAL A 123 3.17 -2.27 -16.39
C VAL A 123 4.48 -1.76 -15.81
N ALA A 124 4.53 -1.45 -14.52
CA ALA A 124 5.75 -0.99 -13.87
C ALA A 124 6.87 -2.06 -13.91
N ALA A 125 6.52 -3.34 -13.73
CA ALA A 125 7.44 -4.46 -13.87
C ALA A 125 8.01 -4.62 -15.29
N GLY A 126 7.27 -4.19 -16.30
CA GLY A 126 7.74 -4.13 -17.69
C GLY A 126 8.78 -3.01 -17.93
N MET A 127 8.76 -1.95 -17.13
CA MET A 127 9.66 -0.81 -17.25
C MET A 127 10.96 -1.00 -16.44
N VAL A 128 10.90 -1.70 -15.31
CA VAL A 128 12.04 -1.88 -14.41
C VAL A 128 12.32 -3.36 -14.20
N GLY A 129 13.57 -3.78 -14.46
CA GLY A 129 14.02 -5.16 -14.25
C GLY A 129 14.34 -5.48 -12.79
N GLY A 130 14.70 -6.74 -12.52
CA GLY A 130 15.13 -7.18 -11.18
C GLY A 130 14.00 -7.64 -10.28
N PRO A 131 14.25 -7.81 -8.96
CA PRO A 131 13.25 -8.20 -7.97
C PRO A 131 12.20 -7.10 -7.79
N ILE A 132 11.03 -7.49 -7.29
CA ILE A 132 9.90 -6.59 -7.00
C ILE A 132 9.55 -6.70 -5.51
N ALA A 133 9.58 -5.56 -4.81
CA ALA A 133 9.08 -5.43 -3.45
C ALA A 133 7.75 -4.64 -3.46
N LEU A 134 6.75 -5.11 -2.74
CA LEU A 134 5.46 -4.42 -2.62
C LEU A 134 5.28 -3.93 -1.18
N ALA A 135 4.96 -2.67 -1.00
CA ALA A 135 4.51 -2.11 0.27
C ALA A 135 3.17 -1.38 0.05
N GLY A 136 2.31 -1.43 1.03
CA GLY A 136 1.04 -0.72 0.96
C GLY A 136 0.49 -0.43 2.34
N HIS A 137 -0.16 0.71 2.48
CA HIS A 137 -0.66 1.19 3.75
C HIS A 137 -2.19 1.12 3.82
N SER A 138 -2.74 0.63 4.93
CA SER A 138 -4.18 0.60 5.19
C SER A 138 -4.95 -0.15 4.09
N ALA A 139 -5.84 0.51 3.32
CA ALA A 139 -6.44 -0.04 2.11
C ALA A 139 -5.38 -0.50 1.08
N GLY A 140 -4.25 0.22 0.97
CA GLY A 140 -3.12 -0.21 0.15
C GLY A 140 -2.43 -1.46 0.69
N GLY A 141 -2.42 -1.64 2.01
CA GLY A 141 -1.95 -2.87 2.66
C GLY A 141 -2.80 -4.09 2.30
N HIS A 142 -4.12 -3.91 2.23
CA HIS A 142 -5.04 -4.89 1.68
C HIS A 142 -4.68 -5.22 0.22
N LEU A 143 -4.52 -4.18 -0.62
CA LEU A 143 -4.28 -4.35 -2.06
C LEU A 143 -2.96 -5.10 -2.33
N VAL A 144 -1.86 -4.77 -1.62
CA VAL A 144 -0.59 -5.50 -1.83
C VAL A 144 -0.66 -6.93 -1.29
N ALA A 145 -1.43 -7.19 -0.23
CA ALA A 145 -1.72 -8.55 0.21
C ALA A 145 -2.44 -9.35 -0.88
N ARG A 146 -3.45 -8.76 -1.55
CA ARG A 146 -4.14 -9.37 -2.69
C ARG A 146 -3.18 -9.72 -3.84
N MET A 147 -2.12 -8.94 -4.08
CA MET A 147 -1.12 -9.22 -5.14
C MET A 147 -0.32 -10.50 -4.89
N THR A 148 -0.28 -11.01 -3.66
CA THR A 148 0.39 -12.30 -3.36
C THR A 148 -0.46 -13.51 -3.70
N VAL A 149 -1.77 -13.34 -3.91
CA VAL A 149 -2.69 -14.46 -4.16
C VAL A 149 -2.43 -15.04 -5.55
N PRO A 150 -2.28 -16.38 -5.69
CA PRO A 150 -2.09 -17.01 -7.00
C PRO A 150 -3.18 -16.63 -8.00
N GLY A 151 -2.79 -16.31 -9.23
CA GLY A 151 -3.72 -15.94 -10.31
C GLY A 151 -4.05 -14.44 -10.37
N VAL A 152 -3.67 -13.62 -9.39
CA VAL A 152 -3.87 -12.16 -9.41
C VAL A 152 -2.84 -11.48 -10.32
N LEU A 153 -1.56 -11.79 -10.13
CA LEU A 153 -0.48 -11.31 -11.01
C LEU A 153 -0.11 -12.36 -12.05
N PRO A 154 0.32 -11.94 -13.27
CA PRO A 154 0.93 -12.85 -14.22
C PRO A 154 2.11 -13.61 -13.60
N ASP A 155 2.28 -14.90 -13.90
CA ASP A 155 3.30 -15.72 -13.27
C ASP A 155 4.73 -15.18 -13.43
N ALA A 156 5.05 -14.59 -14.59
CA ALA A 156 6.35 -13.98 -14.86
C ALA A 156 6.64 -12.78 -13.94
N VAL A 157 5.61 -12.00 -13.58
CA VAL A 157 5.72 -10.87 -12.64
C VAL A 157 5.78 -11.40 -11.21
N ALA A 158 4.87 -12.32 -10.86
CA ALA A 158 4.81 -12.89 -9.52
C ALA A 158 6.09 -13.65 -9.13
N ALA A 159 6.79 -14.26 -10.10
CA ALA A 159 8.09 -14.92 -9.87
C ALA A 159 9.21 -13.94 -9.47
N ARG A 160 9.03 -12.64 -9.69
CA ARG A 160 9.98 -11.58 -9.31
C ARG A 160 9.70 -11.01 -7.92
N LEU A 161 8.59 -11.36 -7.27
CA LEU A 161 8.27 -10.87 -5.93
C LEU A 161 9.33 -11.31 -4.92
N SER A 162 10.08 -10.37 -4.37
CA SER A 162 11.10 -10.59 -3.36
C SER A 162 10.58 -10.39 -1.94
N HIS A 163 9.63 -9.49 -1.74
CA HIS A 163 9.01 -9.24 -0.45
C HIS A 163 7.67 -8.50 -0.60
N VAL A 164 6.71 -8.76 0.27
CA VAL A 164 5.45 -8.01 0.35
C VAL A 164 5.20 -7.57 1.79
N MET A 165 4.93 -6.29 1.98
CA MET A 165 4.75 -5.67 3.28
C MET A 165 3.41 -4.93 3.37
N PRO A 166 2.35 -5.60 3.84
CA PRO A 166 1.13 -4.94 4.25
C PRO A 166 1.37 -4.13 5.55
N ILE A 167 1.19 -2.81 5.48
CA ILE A 167 1.37 -1.90 6.62
C ILE A 167 -0.02 -1.48 7.11
N SER A 168 -0.33 -1.77 8.37
CA SER A 168 -1.64 -1.50 8.99
C SER A 168 -2.83 -1.92 8.09
N PRO A 169 -2.81 -3.14 7.52
CA PRO A 169 -3.76 -3.52 6.48
C PRO A 169 -5.18 -3.64 7.00
N VAL A 170 -6.16 -3.41 6.13
CA VAL A 170 -7.54 -3.87 6.35
C VAL A 170 -7.66 -5.25 5.67
N ALA A 171 -7.28 -6.31 6.36
CA ALA A 171 -7.11 -7.64 5.78
C ALA A 171 -8.36 -8.53 5.83
N ASP A 172 -9.31 -8.20 6.70
CA ASP A 172 -10.65 -8.78 6.77
C ASP A 172 -11.69 -7.68 6.54
N LEU A 173 -12.46 -7.77 5.46
CA LEU A 173 -13.44 -6.75 5.11
C LEU A 173 -14.81 -6.99 5.77
N ARG A 174 -15.05 -8.18 6.34
CA ARG A 174 -16.34 -8.54 6.96
C ARG A 174 -16.75 -7.60 8.12
N PRO A 175 -15.83 -7.13 9.00
CA PRO A 175 -16.16 -6.13 9.99
C PRO A 175 -16.65 -4.80 9.42
N LEU A 176 -16.22 -4.41 8.21
CA LEU A 176 -16.66 -3.17 7.55
C LEU A 176 -18.14 -3.18 7.20
N LEU A 177 -18.79 -4.35 7.09
CA LEU A 177 -20.25 -4.48 6.92
C LEU A 177 -21.04 -3.87 8.07
N ARG A 178 -20.39 -3.67 9.22
CA ARG A 178 -20.99 -3.05 10.43
C ARG A 178 -20.59 -1.58 10.59
N THR A 179 -20.03 -0.98 9.53
CA THR A 179 -19.66 0.44 9.47
C THR A 179 -20.48 1.17 8.40
N SER A 180 -20.56 2.49 8.52
CA SER A 180 -21.17 3.37 7.50
C SER A 180 -20.43 3.35 6.16
N MET A 181 -19.23 2.78 6.13
CA MET A 181 -18.44 2.62 4.89
C MET A 181 -18.96 1.48 3.99
N ALA A 182 -19.76 0.55 4.50
CA ALA A 182 -20.27 -0.58 3.70
C ALA A 182 -21.01 -0.11 2.44
N GLU A 183 -21.83 0.92 2.55
CA GLU A 183 -22.61 1.48 1.44
C GLU A 183 -21.72 2.06 0.33
N PRO A 184 -20.86 3.08 0.57
CA PRO A 184 -20.01 3.63 -0.48
C PRO A 184 -18.94 2.66 -0.99
N LEU A 185 -18.60 1.61 -0.24
CA LEU A 185 -17.70 0.54 -0.70
C LEU A 185 -18.42 -0.56 -1.49
N HIS A 186 -19.74 -0.51 -1.61
CA HIS A 186 -20.58 -1.55 -2.23
C HIS A 186 -20.34 -2.95 -1.63
N LEU A 187 -20.05 -3.00 -0.31
CA LEU A 187 -19.78 -4.25 0.37
C LEU A 187 -21.07 -4.95 0.81
N ASP A 188 -21.16 -6.21 0.43
CA ASP A 188 -22.06 -7.20 1.00
C ASP A 188 -21.25 -8.39 1.57
N GLN A 189 -21.94 -9.38 2.15
CA GLN A 189 -21.26 -10.53 2.74
C GLN A 189 -20.38 -11.28 1.73
N GLN A 190 -20.86 -11.44 0.50
CA GLN A 190 -20.15 -12.17 -0.54
C GLN A 190 -18.89 -11.46 -0.99
N SER A 191 -18.98 -10.16 -1.29
CA SER A 191 -17.84 -9.34 -1.72
C SER A 191 -16.82 -9.13 -0.59
N ALA A 192 -17.29 -8.94 0.65
CA ALA A 192 -16.40 -8.83 1.80
C ALA A 192 -15.59 -10.11 2.03
N GLU A 193 -16.22 -11.30 1.90
CA GLU A 193 -15.50 -12.59 1.99
C GLU A 193 -14.55 -12.79 0.81
N ALA A 194 -15.00 -12.51 -0.41
CA ALA A 194 -14.22 -12.70 -1.63
C ALA A 194 -12.98 -11.81 -1.69
N GLU A 195 -13.02 -10.63 -1.07
CA GLU A 195 -11.92 -9.67 -1.09
C GLU A 195 -11.08 -9.64 0.20
N SER A 196 -11.33 -10.52 1.18
CA SER A 196 -10.58 -10.58 2.44
C SER A 196 -9.32 -11.44 2.33
N PRO A 197 -8.09 -10.86 2.35
CA PRO A 197 -6.84 -11.62 2.33
C PRO A 197 -6.72 -12.67 3.43
N VAL A 198 -7.27 -12.44 4.61
CA VAL A 198 -7.26 -13.43 5.71
C VAL A 198 -7.94 -14.76 5.35
N LEU A 199 -8.82 -14.77 4.37
CA LEU A 199 -9.53 -15.96 3.88
C LEU A 199 -8.82 -16.63 2.69
N MET A 200 -7.69 -16.06 2.25
CA MET A 200 -6.93 -16.53 1.09
C MET A 200 -5.59 -17.13 1.49
N GLN A 201 -4.92 -17.75 0.53
CA GLN A 201 -3.57 -18.28 0.72
C GLN A 201 -2.59 -17.48 -0.13
N PRO A 202 -1.50 -16.95 0.46
CA PRO A 202 -0.47 -16.27 -0.31
C PRO A 202 0.32 -17.26 -1.16
N ARG A 203 0.95 -16.78 -2.23
CA ARG A 203 1.88 -17.56 -3.08
C ARG A 203 3.03 -18.09 -2.22
N LYS A 204 3.28 -19.38 -2.29
CA LYS A 204 4.40 -20.01 -1.57
C LYS A 204 5.74 -19.46 -2.05
N GLY A 205 6.64 -19.24 -1.10
CA GLY A 205 8.00 -18.77 -1.38
C GLY A 205 8.15 -17.26 -1.53
N VAL A 206 7.06 -16.49 -1.46
CA VAL A 206 7.11 -15.03 -1.38
C VAL A 206 7.13 -14.62 0.09
N PRO A 207 8.19 -13.97 0.58
CA PRO A 207 8.24 -13.46 1.95
C PRO A 207 7.18 -12.38 2.15
N VAL A 208 6.42 -12.49 3.24
CA VAL A 208 5.46 -11.48 3.69
C VAL A 208 5.82 -11.05 5.10
N SER A 209 5.81 -9.75 5.38
CA SER A 209 5.93 -9.20 6.74
C SER A 209 4.83 -8.19 6.97
N VAL A 210 3.97 -8.45 7.93
CA VAL A 210 2.93 -7.51 8.35
C VAL A 210 3.55 -6.47 9.28
N TRP A 211 3.14 -5.22 9.14
CA TRP A 211 3.66 -4.10 9.92
C TRP A 211 2.52 -3.26 10.46
N VAL A 212 2.57 -2.83 11.73
CA VAL A 212 1.49 -2.03 12.34
C VAL A 212 2.04 -1.13 13.43
N GLY A 213 1.46 0.04 13.63
CA GLY A 213 1.81 0.91 14.75
C GLY A 213 1.19 0.43 16.07
N GLY A 214 1.97 0.40 17.15
CA GLY A 214 1.52 -0.09 18.46
C GLY A 214 0.47 0.81 19.13
N ASP A 215 0.39 2.09 18.74
CA ASP A 215 -0.61 3.04 19.25
C ASP A 215 -1.81 3.19 18.28
N GLU A 216 -2.00 2.23 17.36
CA GLU A 216 -3.17 2.20 16.50
C GLU A 216 -4.44 1.76 17.24
N ARG A 217 -5.60 2.00 16.62
CA ARG A 217 -6.86 1.49 17.12
C ARG A 217 -6.80 -0.05 17.24
N PRO A 218 -7.40 -0.65 18.29
CA PRO A 218 -7.43 -2.11 18.46
C PRO A 218 -7.89 -2.86 17.21
N ALA A 219 -8.85 -2.31 16.44
CA ALA A 219 -9.31 -2.91 15.21
C ALA A 219 -8.18 -3.09 14.17
N PHE A 220 -7.19 -2.19 14.11
CA PHE A 220 -6.06 -2.32 13.18
C PHE A 220 -4.98 -3.29 13.70
N LEU A 221 -4.76 -3.34 15.01
CA LEU A 221 -3.92 -4.37 15.62
C LEU A 221 -4.51 -5.76 15.38
N ASP A 222 -5.83 -5.91 15.53
CA ASP A 222 -6.55 -7.15 15.24
C ASP A 222 -6.42 -7.52 13.75
N GLN A 223 -6.64 -6.59 12.83
CA GLN A 223 -6.52 -6.80 11.38
C GLN A 223 -5.11 -7.28 10.97
N ALA A 224 -4.07 -6.66 11.52
CA ALA A 224 -2.69 -7.07 11.31
C ALA A 224 -2.41 -8.46 11.90
N GLY A 225 -2.88 -8.71 13.12
CA GLY A 225 -2.76 -10.00 13.80
C GLY A 225 -3.50 -11.13 13.08
N TRP A 226 -4.70 -10.89 12.57
CA TRP A 226 -5.47 -11.88 11.80
C TRP A 226 -4.75 -12.27 10.51
N LEU A 227 -4.20 -11.29 9.77
CA LEU A 227 -3.45 -11.57 8.55
C LEU A 227 -2.18 -12.37 8.86
N SER A 228 -1.43 -11.95 9.89
CA SER A 228 -0.23 -12.63 10.37
C SER A 228 -0.53 -14.08 10.72
N GLN A 229 -1.57 -14.32 11.50
CA GLN A 229 -1.98 -15.66 11.91
C GLN A 229 -2.42 -16.52 10.71
N ALA A 230 -3.26 -15.96 9.82
CA ALA A 230 -3.80 -16.70 8.68
C ALA A 230 -2.70 -17.15 7.70
N TRP A 231 -1.65 -16.33 7.55
CA TRP A 231 -0.58 -16.57 6.59
C TRP A 231 0.71 -17.13 7.21
N GLY A 232 0.81 -17.23 8.55
CA GLY A 232 2.03 -17.57 9.23
C GLY A 232 3.16 -16.56 8.99
N ALA A 233 2.82 -15.31 8.71
CA ALA A 233 3.75 -14.24 8.42
C ALA A 233 4.16 -13.51 9.71
N PRO A 234 5.42 -13.05 9.84
CA PRO A 234 5.81 -12.21 10.98
C PRO A 234 5.01 -10.90 10.99
N CYS A 235 4.64 -10.43 12.18
CA CYS A 235 4.01 -9.15 12.40
C CYS A 235 4.90 -8.29 13.30
N GLU A 236 5.27 -7.11 12.82
CA GLU A 236 6.03 -6.12 13.58
C GLU A 236 5.08 -5.05 14.10
N GLU A 237 4.96 -4.96 15.40
CA GLU A 237 4.22 -3.90 16.09
C GLU A 237 5.21 -2.82 16.55
N VAL A 238 5.15 -1.64 15.90
CA VAL A 238 6.10 -0.55 16.13
C VAL A 238 5.65 0.32 17.30
N PRO A 239 6.37 0.30 18.44
CA PRO A 239 5.95 1.08 19.61
C PRO A 239 5.86 2.58 19.31
N LYS A 240 4.87 3.25 19.90
CA LYS A 240 4.67 4.70 19.80
C LYS A 240 4.43 5.22 18.38
N ARG A 241 3.96 4.37 17.49
CA ARG A 241 3.50 4.75 16.15
C ARG A 241 2.01 4.49 16.05
N HIS A 242 1.32 5.43 15.44
CA HIS A 242 -0.09 5.32 15.12
C HIS A 242 -0.31 5.18 13.61
N HIS A 243 -1.53 5.05 13.17
CA HIS A 243 -1.90 4.75 11.79
C HIS A 243 -1.35 5.75 10.75
N PHE A 244 -1.12 7.02 11.13
CA PHE A 244 -0.69 8.04 10.16
C PHE A 244 0.83 8.22 10.08
N ASP A 245 1.59 7.83 11.09
CA ASP A 245 3.04 8.04 11.14
C ASP A 245 3.87 6.74 11.07
N VAL A 246 3.23 5.58 11.15
CA VAL A 246 3.93 4.28 11.01
C VAL A 246 4.62 4.16 9.64
N ILE A 247 4.06 4.79 8.60
CA ILE A 247 4.60 4.78 7.23
C ILE A 247 5.77 5.72 7.01
N ASP A 248 5.99 6.70 7.90
CA ASP A 248 7.09 7.68 7.75
C ASP A 248 8.47 6.98 7.65
N ALA A 249 8.58 5.77 8.22
CA ALA A 249 9.78 4.92 8.13
C ALA A 249 10.17 4.54 6.69
N LEU A 250 9.26 4.54 5.72
CA LEU A 250 9.57 4.28 4.31
C LEU A 250 10.46 5.37 3.68
N ALA A 251 10.43 6.59 4.21
CA ALA A 251 11.27 7.68 3.73
C ALA A 251 12.74 7.58 4.18
N ASP A 252 13.03 6.81 5.24
CA ASP A 252 14.38 6.65 5.80
C ASP A 252 15.05 5.36 5.30
N PRO A 253 16.16 5.46 4.52
CA PRO A 253 16.90 4.29 4.03
C PRO A 253 17.49 3.40 5.12
N ASN A 254 17.64 3.91 6.35
CA ASN A 254 18.22 3.19 7.48
C ASN A 254 17.16 2.61 8.42
N SER A 255 15.88 2.78 8.12
CA SER A 255 14.81 2.22 8.93
C SER A 255 14.76 0.68 8.85
N ASP A 256 14.34 0.05 9.94
CA ASP A 256 14.11 -1.40 9.97
C ASP A 256 13.04 -1.82 8.93
N MET A 257 12.06 -0.94 8.66
CA MET A 257 11.03 -1.17 7.66
C MET A 257 11.63 -1.30 6.25
N VAL A 258 12.46 -0.34 5.84
CA VAL A 258 13.14 -0.37 4.52
C VAL A 258 14.16 -1.51 4.44
N ALA A 259 14.90 -1.78 5.53
CA ALA A 259 15.82 -2.90 5.60
C ALA A 259 15.10 -4.26 5.45
N ARG A 260 13.95 -4.42 6.10
CA ARG A 260 13.13 -5.64 6.01
C ARG A 260 12.51 -5.81 4.61
N LEU A 261 12.08 -4.72 4.00
CA LEU A 261 11.40 -4.75 2.71
C LEU A 261 12.36 -5.05 1.54
N LEU A 262 13.57 -4.50 1.59
CA LEU A 262 14.48 -4.51 0.43
C LEU A 262 15.71 -5.44 0.59
N GLY A 263 15.98 -5.90 1.80
CA GLY A 263 17.14 -6.77 2.13
C GLY A 263 18.40 -5.99 2.46
#